data_78b07142bf45de2e5bb470ea777f8a2b
#
_entry.id   78b07142bf45de2e5bb470ea777f8a2b
#
_cell.length_a   1.000
_cell.length_b   1.000
_cell.length_c   1.000
_cell.angle_alpha   90.00
_cell.angle_beta   90.00
_cell.angle_gamma   90.00
#
_symmetry.space_group_name_H-M   'P 1'
#
loop_
_entity.id
_entity.type
_entity.pdbx_description
1 polymer ?
#
loop_
_entity_poly.entity_id
_entity_poly.type
_entity_poly.pdbx_seq_one_letter_code
_entity_poly.pdbx_strand_id
1 'polypeptide(L)'
;MTIPSTVREVIDRGPFRDDWSSLADYPVPAWYQDGKFGIFVHWGAYSVPAFGSEWYPRNMYVQGSPEYEHHREVYGDHESFGYKDLIDRFTAERFDPQQWAELFRRAGARFVVPVGEHHDGFAMYDCSRSEWTAVRRGPRRDVTGELAAAVRARQMVFGVSSHRAEHWWFFNGGMAFPSDVRDPAWACLLYTSDAADE
;
A
#
# COMPACT_ATOMS: atom_id res chain seq x y z
N MET A 1 -11.35 -13.57 -19.97
CA MET A 1 -11.95 -13.18 -18.68
C MET A 1 -13.26 -12.42 -18.91
N THR A 2 -14.36 -12.84 -18.31
CA THR A 2 -15.66 -12.18 -18.51
C THR A 2 -15.81 -11.10 -17.45
N ILE A 3 -15.88 -9.82 -17.88
CA ILE A 3 -16.11 -8.71 -16.97
C ILE A 3 -17.48 -8.89 -16.30
N PRO A 4 -17.60 -8.83 -14.96
CA PRO A 4 -18.89 -8.91 -14.29
C PRO A 4 -19.88 -7.87 -14.82
N SER A 5 -21.17 -8.24 -14.93
CA SER A 5 -22.21 -7.35 -15.49
C SER A 5 -22.27 -5.99 -14.78
N THR A 6 -22.11 -5.98 -13.45
CA THR A 6 -22.09 -4.75 -12.64
C THR A 6 -20.94 -3.82 -13.01
N VAL A 7 -19.76 -4.37 -13.30
CA VAL A 7 -18.59 -3.59 -13.74
C VAL A 7 -18.82 -3.07 -15.16
N ARG A 8 -19.36 -3.91 -16.05
CA ARG A 8 -19.74 -3.50 -17.42
C ARG A 8 -20.72 -2.35 -17.40
N GLU A 9 -21.77 -2.42 -16.58
CA GLU A 9 -22.75 -1.35 -16.44
C GLU A 9 -22.13 -0.02 -15.96
N VAL A 10 -21.12 -0.06 -15.09
CA VAL A 10 -20.41 1.15 -14.64
C VAL A 10 -19.56 1.73 -15.78
N ILE A 11 -18.87 0.88 -16.54
CA ILE A 11 -18.10 1.29 -17.73
C ILE A 11 -19.02 1.92 -18.77
N ASP A 12 -20.16 1.30 -19.06
CA ASP A 12 -21.11 1.78 -20.08
C ASP A 12 -21.80 3.10 -19.70
N ARG A 13 -21.94 3.39 -18.40
CA ARG A 13 -22.49 4.66 -17.87
C ARG A 13 -21.43 5.74 -17.69
N GLY A 14 -20.16 5.37 -17.67
CA GLY A 14 -19.09 6.31 -17.43
C GLY A 14 -18.97 7.38 -18.52
N PRO A 15 -18.41 8.57 -18.21
CA PRO A 15 -18.18 9.60 -19.20
C PRO A 15 -17.06 9.24 -20.18
N PHE A 16 -16.26 8.21 -19.86
CA PHE A 16 -15.10 7.78 -20.64
C PHE A 16 -15.27 6.35 -21.15
N ARG A 17 -14.72 6.08 -22.32
CA ARG A 17 -14.63 4.76 -22.94
C ARG A 17 -13.19 4.24 -22.84
N ASP A 18 -12.97 2.96 -23.17
CA ASP A 18 -11.69 2.28 -23.17
C ASP A 18 -10.82 2.60 -24.43
N ASP A 19 -10.90 3.83 -24.89
CA ASP A 19 -10.10 4.35 -25.99
C ASP A 19 -9.38 5.66 -25.62
N TRP A 20 -8.21 5.87 -26.22
CA TRP A 20 -7.39 7.04 -25.93
C TRP A 20 -8.05 8.37 -26.29
N SER A 21 -8.90 8.39 -27.30
CA SER A 21 -9.59 9.61 -27.71
C SER A 21 -10.57 10.09 -26.63
N SER A 22 -11.30 9.14 -26.03
CA SER A 22 -12.20 9.43 -24.92
C SER A 22 -11.45 9.81 -23.64
N LEU A 23 -10.35 9.11 -23.34
CA LEU A 23 -9.53 9.40 -22.15
C LEU A 23 -8.81 10.75 -22.25
N ALA A 24 -8.43 11.18 -23.48
CA ALA A 24 -7.79 12.48 -23.69
C ALA A 24 -8.72 13.67 -23.38
N ASP A 25 -10.03 13.45 -23.42
CA ASP A 25 -11.04 14.47 -23.08
C ASP A 25 -11.20 14.67 -21.55
N TYR A 26 -10.44 13.93 -20.72
CA TYR A 26 -10.51 14.07 -19.26
C TYR A 26 -10.08 15.47 -18.82
N PRO A 27 -10.98 16.27 -18.25
CA PRO A 27 -10.63 17.60 -17.77
C PRO A 27 -9.82 17.49 -16.47
N VAL A 28 -8.64 18.11 -16.43
CA VAL A 28 -7.90 18.22 -15.17
C VAL A 28 -8.74 19.00 -14.16
N PRO A 29 -9.08 18.43 -13.00
CA PRO A 29 -9.95 19.08 -12.03
C PRO A 29 -9.39 20.41 -11.54
N ALA A 30 -10.24 21.44 -11.45
CA ALA A 30 -9.82 22.77 -10.98
C ALA A 30 -9.17 22.72 -9.59
N TRP A 31 -9.67 21.90 -8.67
CA TRP A 31 -9.09 21.75 -7.35
C TRP A 31 -7.62 21.29 -7.38
N TYR A 32 -7.24 20.49 -8.38
CA TYR A 32 -5.85 20.05 -8.54
C TYR A 32 -4.98 21.14 -9.12
N GLN A 33 -5.48 21.86 -10.16
CA GLN A 33 -4.78 22.98 -10.76
C GLN A 33 -4.56 24.12 -9.76
N ASP A 34 -5.57 24.42 -8.93
CA ASP A 34 -5.52 25.50 -7.95
C ASP A 34 -4.84 25.09 -6.64
N GLY A 35 -4.83 23.80 -6.34
CA GLY A 35 -4.32 23.23 -5.10
C GLY A 35 -2.81 23.47 -4.90
N LYS A 36 -2.03 23.35 -5.97
CA LYS A 36 -0.57 23.59 -6.04
C LYS A 36 0.29 22.77 -5.09
N PHE A 37 -0.16 22.54 -3.85
CA PHE A 37 0.59 21.82 -2.83
C PHE A 37 -0.24 20.70 -2.20
N GLY A 38 0.30 19.50 -2.27
CA GLY A 38 -0.23 18.31 -1.63
C GLY A 38 0.86 17.54 -0.91
N ILE A 39 0.44 16.62 -0.05
CA ILE A 39 1.35 15.74 0.70
C ILE A 39 1.10 14.31 0.29
N PHE A 40 2.15 13.64 -0.16
CA PHE A 40 2.18 12.21 -0.42
C PHE A 40 2.86 11.52 0.77
N VAL A 41 2.23 10.47 1.30
CA VAL A 41 2.72 9.78 2.49
C VAL A 41 3.06 8.34 2.16
N HIS A 42 4.36 8.00 2.23
CA HIS A 42 4.86 6.63 2.23
C HIS A 42 5.08 6.19 3.67
N TRP A 43 4.17 5.40 4.20
CA TRP A 43 4.26 4.85 5.54
C TRP A 43 3.45 3.56 5.63
N GLY A 44 4.06 2.52 6.17
CA GLY A 44 3.49 1.19 6.27
C GLY A 44 4.41 0.23 7.02
N ALA A 45 4.17 -1.07 6.90
CA ALA A 45 4.95 -2.11 7.56
C ALA A 45 6.46 -2.04 7.23
N TYR A 46 6.80 -1.59 6.02
CA TYR A 46 8.18 -1.36 5.60
C TYR A 46 8.92 -0.27 6.37
N SER A 47 8.21 0.53 7.18
CA SER A 47 8.83 1.54 8.05
C SER A 47 9.33 0.96 9.38
N VAL A 48 8.96 -0.27 9.73
CA VAL A 48 9.34 -0.92 11.00
C VAL A 48 10.85 -1.10 11.14
N PRO A 49 11.59 -1.57 10.12
CA PRO A 49 13.03 -1.73 10.21
C PRO A 49 13.79 -0.42 10.37
N ALA A 50 13.22 0.71 9.96
CA ALA A 50 13.87 2.03 9.94
C ALA A 50 15.23 2.01 9.22
N PHE A 51 15.36 1.19 8.18
CA PHE A 51 16.58 0.98 7.42
C PHE A 51 16.30 0.94 5.91
N GLY A 52 17.17 1.54 5.10
CA GLY A 52 16.99 1.62 3.65
C GLY A 52 15.81 2.52 3.27
N SER A 53 14.90 1.95 2.51
CA SER A 53 13.73 2.65 1.99
C SER A 53 12.46 1.78 2.07
N GLU A 54 11.38 2.23 1.43
CA GLU A 54 10.14 1.48 1.23
C GLU A 54 10.34 0.18 0.42
N TRP A 55 11.50 0.02 -0.20
CA TRP A 55 11.93 -1.20 -0.89
C TRP A 55 12.54 -2.26 0.04
N TYR A 56 12.65 -1.96 1.32
CA TYR A 56 13.18 -2.92 2.30
C TYR A 56 12.54 -4.32 2.19
N PRO A 57 11.21 -4.47 2.05
CA PRO A 57 10.57 -5.78 1.95
C PRO A 57 11.08 -6.64 0.78
N ARG A 58 11.42 -6.00 -0.33
CA ARG A 58 12.03 -6.68 -1.48
C ARG A 58 13.51 -6.96 -1.25
N ASN A 59 14.24 -5.93 -0.83
CA ASN A 59 15.70 -5.98 -0.77
C ASN A 59 16.18 -6.91 0.34
N MET A 60 15.44 -7.06 1.44
CA MET A 60 15.79 -8.03 2.49
C MET A 60 15.86 -9.48 1.99
N TYR A 61 15.25 -9.81 0.86
CA TYR A 61 15.33 -11.12 0.22
C TYR A 61 16.34 -11.20 -0.93
N VAL A 62 17.12 -10.15 -1.17
CA VAL A 62 18.21 -10.15 -2.16
C VAL A 62 19.52 -10.41 -1.45
N GLN A 63 20.01 -11.64 -1.51
CA GLN A 63 21.25 -12.04 -0.86
C GLN A 63 22.42 -11.10 -1.21
N GLY A 64 23.13 -10.60 -0.20
CA GLY A 64 24.24 -9.66 -0.34
C GLY A 64 23.83 -8.18 -0.46
N SER A 65 22.53 -7.86 -0.43
CA SER A 65 22.12 -6.47 -0.28
C SER A 65 22.33 -5.96 1.15
N PRO A 66 22.47 -4.64 1.35
CA PRO A 66 22.55 -4.07 2.70
C PRO A 66 21.34 -4.42 3.58
N GLU A 67 20.13 -4.46 3.00
CA GLU A 67 18.90 -4.81 3.72
C GLU A 67 18.85 -6.29 4.11
N TYR A 68 19.41 -7.19 3.28
CA TYR A 68 19.54 -8.60 3.60
C TYR A 68 20.46 -8.82 4.81
N GLU A 69 21.63 -8.18 4.79
CA GLU A 69 22.61 -8.29 5.89
C GLU A 69 22.05 -7.64 7.18
N HIS A 70 21.46 -6.46 7.08
CA HIS A 70 20.79 -5.80 8.19
C HIS A 70 19.68 -6.67 8.80
N HIS A 71 18.87 -7.32 7.95
CA HIS A 71 17.81 -8.19 8.44
C HIS A 71 18.37 -9.36 9.24
N ARG A 72 19.41 -10.01 8.74
CA ARG A 72 20.06 -11.12 9.43
C ARG A 72 20.72 -10.71 10.74
N GLU A 73 21.32 -9.54 10.78
CA GLU A 73 21.94 -9.00 11.99
C GLU A 73 20.93 -8.66 13.09
N VAL A 74 19.82 -8.03 12.72
CA VAL A 74 18.84 -7.48 13.67
C VAL A 74 17.72 -8.46 14.02
N TYR A 75 17.27 -9.25 13.05
CA TYR A 75 16.09 -10.10 13.19
C TYR A 75 16.40 -11.60 13.10
N GLY A 76 17.58 -11.98 12.59
CA GLY A 76 17.97 -13.37 12.40
C GLY A 76 17.64 -13.93 11.03
N ASP A 77 17.47 -15.25 10.96
CA ASP A 77 17.22 -15.93 9.70
C ASP A 77 15.80 -15.68 9.17
N HIS A 78 15.71 -15.43 7.88
CA HIS A 78 14.46 -15.12 7.17
C HIS A 78 13.38 -16.22 7.23
N GLU A 79 13.78 -17.46 7.52
CA GLU A 79 12.83 -18.56 7.74
C GLU A 79 12.14 -18.45 9.11
N SER A 80 12.91 -18.00 10.13
CA SER A 80 12.42 -17.86 11.50
C SER A 80 11.72 -16.54 11.75
N PHE A 81 12.16 -15.49 11.08
CA PHE A 81 11.59 -14.15 11.17
C PHE A 81 11.71 -13.47 9.79
N GLY A 82 10.59 -13.27 9.12
CA GLY A 82 10.56 -12.67 7.79
C GLY A 82 9.71 -11.39 7.74
N TYR A 83 9.33 -10.99 6.54
CA TYR A 83 8.57 -9.75 6.39
C TYR A 83 7.17 -9.82 7.01
N LYS A 84 6.52 -10.98 6.96
CA LYS A 84 5.22 -11.19 7.62
C LYS A 84 5.24 -10.88 9.12
N ASP A 85 6.38 -11.11 9.77
CA ASP A 85 6.57 -10.84 11.20
C ASP A 85 6.80 -9.34 11.48
N LEU A 86 7.39 -8.62 10.52
CA LEU A 86 7.48 -7.15 10.55
C LEU A 86 6.10 -6.50 10.44
N ILE A 87 5.19 -7.08 9.66
CA ILE A 87 3.80 -6.61 9.57
C ILE A 87 3.14 -6.60 10.96
N ASP A 88 3.30 -7.65 11.74
CA ASP A 88 2.71 -7.73 13.09
C ASP A 88 3.39 -6.77 14.09
N ARG A 89 4.61 -6.31 13.81
CA ARG A 89 5.31 -5.26 14.57
C ARG A 89 4.93 -3.83 14.17
N PHE A 90 4.22 -3.66 13.07
CA PHE A 90 3.70 -2.37 12.65
C PHE A 90 2.45 -2.02 13.47
N THR A 91 2.61 -1.48 14.66
CA THR A 91 1.52 -1.22 15.62
C THR A 91 0.84 0.12 15.44
N ALA A 92 1.50 1.08 14.79
CA ALA A 92 1.00 2.44 14.57
C ALA A 92 0.53 3.16 15.86
N GLU A 93 1.16 2.89 17.00
CA GLU A 93 0.76 3.38 18.35
C GLU A 93 0.68 4.91 18.43
N ARG A 94 1.54 5.60 17.66
CA ARG A 94 1.59 7.06 17.65
C ARG A 94 0.79 7.68 16.50
N PHE A 95 0.04 6.88 15.76
CA PHE A 95 -0.76 7.39 14.68
C PHE A 95 -2.01 8.09 15.21
N ASP A 96 -2.02 9.40 15.07
CA ASP A 96 -3.17 10.26 15.33
C ASP A 96 -3.59 10.95 14.01
N PRO A 97 -4.64 10.47 13.34
CA PRO A 97 -5.08 11.02 12.08
C PRO A 97 -5.55 12.48 12.18
N GLN A 98 -6.06 12.89 13.34
CA GLN A 98 -6.48 14.27 13.58
C GLN A 98 -5.28 15.20 13.65
N GLN A 99 -4.25 14.80 14.38
CA GLN A 99 -3.00 15.56 14.49
C GLN A 99 -2.31 15.64 13.12
N TRP A 100 -2.24 14.53 12.38
CA TRP A 100 -1.64 14.52 11.04
C TRP A 100 -2.37 15.46 10.09
N ALA A 101 -3.69 15.34 10.00
CA ALA A 101 -4.48 16.18 9.11
C ALA A 101 -4.40 17.67 9.48
N GLU A 102 -4.30 17.99 10.78
CA GLU A 102 -4.08 19.38 11.21
C GLU A 102 -2.70 19.89 10.83
N LEU A 103 -1.66 19.05 10.99
CA LEU A 103 -0.31 19.41 10.55
C LEU A 103 -0.27 19.68 9.05
N PHE A 104 -0.88 18.83 8.23
CA PHE A 104 -0.94 18.98 6.77
C PHE A 104 -1.68 20.26 6.37
N ARG A 105 -2.83 20.53 7.00
CA ARG A 105 -3.58 21.76 6.78
C ARG A 105 -2.76 23.01 7.13
N ARG A 106 -2.06 23.01 8.25
CA ARG A 106 -1.19 24.12 8.69
C ARG A 106 -0.01 24.32 7.77
N ALA A 107 0.51 23.25 7.18
CA ALA A 107 1.55 23.32 6.15
C ALA A 107 1.06 23.91 4.82
N GLY A 108 -0.26 24.10 4.66
CA GLY A 108 -0.87 24.64 3.46
C GLY A 108 -1.28 23.60 2.42
N ALA A 109 -1.28 22.31 2.78
CA ALA A 109 -1.70 21.25 1.87
C ALA A 109 -3.18 21.42 1.47
N ARG A 110 -3.47 21.15 0.21
CA ARG A 110 -4.82 21.13 -0.37
C ARG A 110 -5.32 19.72 -0.61
N PHE A 111 -4.40 18.78 -0.77
CA PHE A 111 -4.71 17.37 -0.92
C PHE A 111 -3.66 16.51 -0.21
N VAL A 112 -4.08 15.30 0.18
CA VAL A 112 -3.24 14.30 0.85
C VAL A 112 -3.45 12.96 0.18
N VAL A 113 -2.36 12.28 -0.14
CA VAL A 113 -2.38 10.97 -0.81
C VAL A 113 -1.47 10.01 -0.03
N PRO A 114 -1.99 9.21 0.91
CA PRO A 114 -1.22 8.13 1.50
C PRO A 114 -1.12 6.93 0.54
N VAL A 115 -0.09 6.13 0.73
CA VAL A 115 -0.06 4.77 0.19
C VAL A 115 -1.05 3.91 0.97
N GLY A 116 -2.08 3.43 0.31
CA GLY A 116 -3.06 2.51 0.88
C GLY A 116 -2.60 1.06 0.82
N GLU A 117 -1.81 0.70 -0.19
CA GLU A 117 -1.20 -0.61 -0.36
C GLU A 117 0.08 -0.44 -1.19
N HIS A 118 1.21 -0.86 -0.63
CA HIS A 118 2.48 -0.86 -1.34
C HIS A 118 2.69 -2.19 -2.07
N HIS A 119 3.84 -2.38 -2.72
CA HIS A 119 4.21 -3.64 -3.39
C HIS A 119 4.25 -4.85 -2.45
N ASP A 120 4.30 -4.63 -1.14
CA ASP A 120 4.23 -5.67 -0.11
C ASP A 120 2.84 -6.32 0.04
N GLY A 121 1.83 -5.75 -0.62
CA GLY A 121 0.45 -6.25 -0.58
C GLY A 121 -0.26 -6.08 0.75
N PHE A 122 0.35 -5.38 1.72
CA PHE A 122 -0.30 -5.10 2.99
C PHE A 122 -1.25 -3.91 2.85
N ALA A 123 -2.56 -4.18 2.94
CA ALA A 123 -3.59 -3.15 2.81
C ALA A 123 -3.72 -2.34 4.11
N MET A 124 -3.49 -1.04 4.03
CA MET A 124 -3.62 -0.09 5.15
C MET A 124 -5.09 0.26 5.46
N TYR A 125 -6.04 -0.45 4.85
CA TYR A 125 -7.50 -0.25 4.95
C TYR A 125 -8.21 -1.58 5.17
N ASP A 126 -9.52 -1.53 5.49
CA ASP A 126 -10.34 -2.73 5.60
C ASP A 126 -10.60 -3.33 4.20
N CYS A 127 -10.20 -4.58 4.02
CA CYS A 127 -10.39 -5.33 2.80
C CYS A 127 -10.87 -6.75 3.10
N SER A 128 -12.04 -7.10 2.59
CA SER A 128 -12.63 -8.43 2.79
C SER A 128 -11.93 -9.55 1.99
N ARG A 129 -11.07 -9.19 1.04
CA ARG A 129 -10.40 -10.14 0.13
C ARG A 129 -9.04 -10.62 0.63
N SER A 130 -8.53 -10.04 1.73
CA SER A 130 -7.21 -10.38 2.26
C SER A 130 -7.24 -10.42 3.79
N GLU A 131 -6.48 -11.35 4.37
CA GLU A 131 -6.17 -11.36 5.80
C GLU A 131 -5.01 -10.40 6.15
N TRP A 132 -4.28 -9.92 5.14
CA TRP A 132 -3.13 -9.03 5.29
C TRP A 132 -3.55 -7.56 5.20
N THR A 133 -4.32 -7.13 6.20
CA THR A 133 -4.84 -5.76 6.30
C THR A 133 -4.51 -5.16 7.66
N ALA A 134 -4.39 -3.84 7.71
CA ALA A 134 -4.14 -3.09 8.94
C ALA A 134 -5.27 -3.26 9.99
N VAL A 135 -6.47 -3.65 9.56
CA VAL A 135 -7.59 -3.96 10.46
C VAL A 135 -7.42 -5.31 11.14
N ARG A 136 -6.81 -6.28 10.46
CA ARG A 136 -6.68 -7.66 10.95
C ARG A 136 -5.31 -7.95 11.57
N ARG A 137 -4.28 -7.22 11.17
CA ARG A 137 -2.90 -7.38 11.62
C ARG A 137 -2.28 -6.05 12.00
N GLY A 138 -1.17 -6.11 12.72
CA GLY A 138 -0.42 -4.92 13.14
C GLY A 138 -1.29 -3.93 13.90
N PRO A 139 -1.66 -2.79 13.31
CA PRO A 139 -2.37 -1.69 13.99
C PRO A 139 -3.76 -2.04 14.52
N ARG A 140 -4.44 -3.04 13.96
CA ARG A 140 -5.81 -3.42 14.28
C ARG A 140 -6.81 -2.28 14.10
N ARG A 141 -6.60 -1.46 13.07
CA ARG A 141 -7.45 -0.29 12.74
C ARG A 141 -7.39 0.03 11.25
N ASP A 142 -8.43 0.68 10.74
CA ASP A 142 -8.48 1.19 9.36
C ASP A 142 -7.70 2.52 9.26
N VAL A 143 -6.37 2.41 9.11
CA VAL A 143 -5.47 3.56 9.07
C VAL A 143 -5.82 4.52 7.93
N THR A 144 -6.11 3.97 6.74
CA THR A 144 -6.46 4.77 5.56
C THR A 144 -7.82 5.45 5.74
N GLY A 145 -8.84 4.73 6.20
CA GLY A 145 -10.18 5.28 6.43
C GLY A 145 -10.20 6.36 7.51
N GLU A 146 -9.49 6.16 8.61
CA GLU A 146 -9.38 7.15 9.68
C GLU A 146 -8.68 8.44 9.20
N LEU A 147 -7.58 8.31 8.43
CA LEU A 147 -6.90 9.47 7.85
C LEU A 147 -7.78 10.19 6.82
N ALA A 148 -8.51 9.42 6.00
CA ALA A 148 -9.45 9.98 5.04
C ALA A 148 -10.53 10.84 5.70
N ALA A 149 -11.12 10.34 6.78
CA ALA A 149 -12.11 11.08 7.55
C ALA A 149 -11.53 12.38 8.13
N ALA A 150 -10.33 12.32 8.71
CA ALA A 150 -9.67 13.47 9.32
C ALA A 150 -9.27 14.55 8.28
N VAL A 151 -8.77 14.13 7.11
CA VAL A 151 -8.39 15.02 6.01
C VAL A 151 -9.60 15.72 5.42
N ARG A 152 -10.68 14.97 5.14
CA ARG A 152 -11.93 15.53 4.60
C ARG A 152 -12.62 16.48 5.58
N ALA A 153 -12.57 16.19 6.88
CA ALA A 153 -13.11 17.09 7.91
C ALA A 153 -12.40 18.46 7.92
N ARG A 154 -11.19 18.55 7.38
CA ARG A 154 -10.41 19.81 7.23
C ARG A 154 -10.47 20.38 5.82
N GLN A 155 -11.47 19.95 5.02
CA GLN A 155 -11.71 20.45 3.67
C GLN A 155 -10.52 20.26 2.69
N MET A 156 -9.67 19.27 2.95
CA MET A 156 -8.64 18.84 2.01
C MET A 156 -9.14 17.66 1.16
N VAL A 157 -8.66 17.57 -0.07
CA VAL A 157 -8.94 16.43 -0.95
C VAL A 157 -8.12 15.23 -0.49
N PHE A 158 -8.73 14.05 -0.46
CA PHE A 158 -8.09 12.80 -0.11
C PHE A 158 -8.03 11.87 -1.30
N GLY A 159 -6.84 11.42 -1.64
CA GLY A 159 -6.57 10.37 -2.61
C GLY A 159 -5.89 9.18 -1.95
N VAL A 160 -5.73 8.10 -2.69
CA VAL A 160 -4.99 6.90 -2.25
C VAL A 160 -4.09 6.44 -3.39
N SER A 161 -2.85 6.08 -3.07
CA SER A 161 -1.94 5.40 -3.99
C SER A 161 -1.95 3.90 -3.72
N SER A 162 -2.01 3.11 -4.79
CA SER A 162 -1.88 1.66 -4.73
C SER A 162 -0.79 1.21 -5.69
N HIS A 163 0.10 0.33 -5.22
CA HIS A 163 1.23 -0.22 -5.95
C HIS A 163 1.02 -1.71 -6.26
N ARG A 164 -0.22 -2.16 -6.32
CA ARG A 164 -0.57 -3.58 -6.43
C ARG A 164 -0.11 -4.24 -7.73
N ALA A 165 0.04 -3.49 -8.81
CA ALA A 165 0.38 -4.02 -10.13
C ALA A 165 1.73 -4.74 -10.22
N GLU A 166 2.65 -4.49 -9.29
CA GLU A 166 4.00 -5.07 -9.29
C GLU A 166 4.22 -6.05 -8.11
N HIS A 167 3.16 -6.54 -7.52
CA HIS A 167 3.22 -7.33 -6.29
C HIS A 167 3.82 -8.73 -6.49
N TRP A 168 3.50 -9.42 -7.57
CA TRP A 168 3.79 -10.84 -7.81
C TRP A 168 5.29 -11.21 -7.78
N TRP A 169 6.18 -10.32 -8.19
CA TRP A 169 7.62 -10.59 -8.22
C TRP A 169 8.38 -9.98 -7.02
N PHE A 170 7.71 -9.22 -6.20
CA PHE A 170 8.32 -8.37 -5.18
C PHE A 170 9.13 -9.15 -4.15
N PHE A 171 8.62 -10.29 -3.71
CA PHE A 171 9.27 -11.17 -2.75
C PHE A 171 10.07 -12.33 -3.38
N ASN A 172 10.17 -12.37 -4.69
CA ASN A 172 10.68 -13.55 -5.42
C ASN A 172 12.12 -13.95 -5.03
N GLY A 173 12.95 -13.01 -4.56
CA GLY A 173 14.29 -13.30 -4.02
C GLY A 173 14.27 -14.31 -2.87
N GLY A 174 13.24 -14.30 -2.04
CA GLY A 174 13.08 -15.23 -0.92
C GLY A 174 12.84 -16.69 -1.33
N MET A 175 12.48 -16.95 -2.58
CA MET A 175 12.36 -18.30 -3.10
C MET A 175 13.72 -18.99 -3.33
N ALA A 176 14.81 -18.23 -3.39
CA ALA A 176 16.15 -18.76 -3.67
C ALA A 176 16.83 -19.42 -2.46
N PHE A 177 16.34 -19.18 -1.24
CA PHE A 177 16.90 -19.71 0.01
C PHE A 177 15.80 -19.97 1.04
N PRO A 178 16.08 -20.63 2.18
CA PRO A 178 15.11 -20.82 3.25
C PRO A 178 14.58 -19.47 3.79
N SER A 179 13.29 -19.21 3.61
CA SER A 179 12.65 -17.96 4.04
C SER A 179 11.15 -18.16 4.24
N ASP A 180 10.49 -17.23 4.91
CA ASP A 180 9.05 -17.19 5.14
C ASP A 180 8.24 -17.01 3.84
N VAL A 181 8.85 -16.57 2.74
CA VAL A 181 8.20 -16.47 1.43
C VAL A 181 7.66 -17.84 0.93
N ARG A 182 8.23 -18.93 1.45
CA ARG A 182 7.77 -20.30 1.16
C ARG A 182 6.64 -20.78 2.06
N ASP A 183 6.24 -20.00 3.06
CA ASP A 183 5.12 -20.33 3.94
C ASP A 183 3.80 -20.21 3.15
N PRO A 184 2.99 -21.30 3.04
CA PRO A 184 1.73 -21.25 2.30
C PRO A 184 0.74 -20.21 2.82
N ALA A 185 0.77 -19.90 4.11
CA ALA A 185 -0.10 -18.87 4.70
C ALA A 185 0.28 -17.46 4.24
N TRP A 186 1.56 -17.23 3.93
CA TRP A 186 2.08 -16.00 3.36
C TRP A 186 1.97 -16.01 1.83
N ALA A 187 2.22 -17.15 1.19
CA ALA A 187 2.13 -17.32 -0.25
C ALA A 187 0.74 -16.98 -0.81
N CYS A 188 -0.32 -17.16 -0.02
CA CYS A 188 -1.67 -16.76 -0.42
C CYS A 188 -1.78 -15.26 -0.75
N LEU A 189 -1.01 -14.41 -0.10
CA LEU A 189 -0.91 -12.98 -0.46
C LEU A 189 -0.19 -12.79 -1.80
N LEU A 190 0.84 -13.62 -2.07
CA LEU A 190 1.67 -13.52 -3.26
C LEU A 190 0.94 -13.94 -4.54
N TYR A 191 0.03 -14.93 -4.44
CA TYR A 191 -0.65 -15.54 -5.59
C TYR A 191 -2.06 -15.04 -5.86
N THR A 192 -2.71 -14.36 -4.92
CA THR A 192 -4.08 -13.85 -5.14
C THR A 192 -4.14 -12.66 -6.10
N SER A 193 -3.01 -12.04 -6.42
CA SER A 193 -2.92 -11.00 -7.44
C SER A 193 -2.74 -11.56 -8.86
N ASP A 194 -2.18 -12.77 -9.00
CA ASP A 194 -1.97 -13.41 -10.30
C ASP A 194 -3.25 -13.98 -10.93
N ALA A 195 -4.29 -14.20 -10.14
CA ALA A 195 -5.60 -14.63 -10.65
C ALA A 195 -6.29 -13.58 -11.56
N ALA A 196 -5.65 -12.43 -11.80
CA ALA A 196 -6.12 -11.43 -12.74
C ALA A 196 -5.53 -11.60 -14.16
N ASP A 197 -4.47 -12.43 -14.32
CA ASP A 197 -3.77 -12.61 -15.58
C ASP A 197 -4.06 -13.96 -16.27
N GLU A 198 -4.91 -14.83 -15.68
CA GLU A 198 -5.47 -16.04 -16.31
C GLU A 198 -6.91 -15.76 -16.87
#